data_8698c712469b38241658b6d814fba6ff
#
_entry.id   8698c712469b38241658b6d814fba6ff
#
_cell.length_a   1.000
_cell.length_b   1.000
_cell.length_c   1.000
_cell.angle_alpha   90.00
_cell.angle_beta   90.00
_cell.angle_gamma   90.00
#
_symmetry.space_group_name_H-M   'P 1'
#
loop_
_entity.id
_entity.type
_entity.pdbx_description
1 polymer ?
#
loop_
_entity_poly.entity_id
_entity_poly.type
_entity_poly.pdbx_seq_one_letter_code
_entity_poly.pdbx_strand_id
1 'polypeptide(L)'
;SKKKLAEIGLEVPALDDKKAMFTLVFDNLITQLPGGTHTFVLSARDEMGHETVQTISITVNLQIMTHPVVESEVWAHFATLRGYVKNASEEDKASYKFQYRKSGTTTWKDVAGEVTVATNGSSNVAQVATNLDASTKYEYRLLQNDTNSEPEEFTTEDDIQLPNSGFEDWYTDSDGLRKPAKDES
;
A
#
# COMPACT_ATOMS: atom_id res chain seq x y z
N SER A 1 2.07 -29.88 -1.09
CA SER A 1 1.47 -30.98 -1.85
C SER A 1 2.07 -31.02 -3.24
N LYS A 2 2.42 -32.24 -3.72
CA LYS A 2 2.88 -32.43 -5.10
C LYS A 2 1.69 -32.20 -6.05
N LYS A 3 1.82 -31.25 -6.98
CA LYS A 3 0.85 -31.02 -8.06
C LYS A 3 1.50 -31.33 -9.39
N LYS A 4 0.73 -31.82 -10.35
CA LYS A 4 1.20 -31.95 -11.74
C LYS A 4 1.32 -30.56 -12.36
N LEU A 5 2.26 -30.38 -13.28
CA LEU A 5 2.46 -29.09 -13.95
C LEU A 5 1.19 -28.55 -14.60
N ALA A 6 0.40 -29.42 -15.23
CA ALA A 6 -0.90 -29.06 -15.80
C ALA A 6 -1.92 -28.51 -14.77
N GLU A 7 -1.86 -28.95 -13.51
CA GLU A 7 -2.76 -28.50 -12.44
C GLU A 7 -2.42 -27.07 -11.93
N ILE A 8 -1.25 -26.57 -12.28
CA ILE A 8 -0.80 -25.21 -11.98
C ILE A 8 -0.70 -24.35 -13.25
N GLY A 9 -1.34 -24.80 -14.34
CA GLY A 9 -1.42 -24.05 -15.59
C GLY A 9 -0.14 -24.03 -16.43
N LEU A 10 0.82 -24.93 -16.16
CA LEU A 10 2.03 -25.06 -16.95
C LEU A 10 1.91 -26.21 -17.94
N GLU A 11 2.08 -25.90 -19.23
CA GLU A 11 2.18 -26.90 -20.27
C GLU A 11 3.60 -27.49 -20.29
N VAL A 12 3.68 -28.81 -20.29
CA VAL A 12 4.96 -29.51 -20.53
C VAL A 12 5.14 -29.62 -22.04
N PRO A 13 6.17 -29.00 -22.64
CA PRO A 13 6.45 -29.14 -24.05
C PRO A 13 6.68 -30.60 -24.39
N ALA A 14 6.20 -31.02 -25.56
CA ALA A 14 6.53 -32.34 -26.08
C ALA A 14 8.06 -32.48 -26.19
N LEU A 15 8.62 -33.56 -25.61
CA LEU A 15 10.02 -33.86 -25.74
C LEU A 15 10.31 -34.19 -27.21
N ASP A 16 11.20 -33.43 -27.85
CA ASP A 16 11.80 -33.84 -29.09
C ASP A 16 12.81 -34.98 -28.76
N ASP A 17 12.64 -36.14 -29.35
CA ASP A 17 13.48 -37.35 -29.16
C ASP A 17 14.99 -37.08 -29.30
N LYS A 18 15.37 -35.93 -29.84
CA LYS A 18 16.76 -35.51 -30.06
C LYS A 18 17.28 -34.47 -29.09
N LYS A 19 16.42 -33.89 -28.26
CA LYS A 19 16.78 -32.84 -27.26
C LYS A 19 16.22 -33.18 -25.89
N ALA A 20 17.08 -33.63 -25.01
CA ALA A 20 16.73 -33.89 -23.61
C ALA A 20 16.57 -32.60 -22.80
N MET A 21 16.16 -31.48 -23.41
CA MET A 21 16.02 -30.19 -22.73
C MET A 21 14.68 -29.54 -23.08
N PHE A 22 13.95 -29.14 -22.06
CA PHE A 22 12.74 -28.33 -22.21
C PHE A 22 12.84 -27.08 -21.31
N THR A 23 12.15 -26.02 -21.69
CA THR A 23 12.08 -24.78 -20.93
C THR A 23 10.70 -24.66 -20.32
N LEU A 24 10.63 -24.46 -19.00
CA LEU A 24 9.41 -24.10 -18.30
C LEU A 24 9.41 -22.58 -18.05
N VAL A 25 8.30 -21.93 -18.41
CA VAL A 25 8.12 -20.49 -18.22
C VAL A 25 7.15 -20.29 -17.07
N PHE A 26 7.60 -19.60 -16.03
CA PHE A 26 6.85 -19.38 -14.78
C PHE A 26 6.24 -17.97 -14.66
N ASP A 27 6.25 -17.16 -15.70
CA ASP A 27 5.89 -15.73 -15.63
C ASP A 27 4.55 -15.47 -14.95
N ASN A 28 3.52 -16.21 -15.31
CA ASN A 28 2.18 -16.05 -14.73
C ASN A 28 2.09 -16.59 -13.29
N LEU A 29 2.91 -17.56 -12.93
CA LEU A 29 2.91 -18.13 -11.58
C LEU A 29 3.61 -17.20 -10.60
N ILE A 30 4.75 -16.60 -11.00
CA ILE A 30 5.55 -15.71 -10.14
C ILE A 30 4.74 -14.47 -9.74
N THR A 31 3.92 -13.94 -10.63
CA THR A 31 3.08 -12.75 -10.35
C THR A 31 1.98 -13.01 -9.32
N GLN A 32 1.65 -14.27 -9.05
CA GLN A 32 0.62 -14.70 -8.09
C GLN A 32 1.19 -15.18 -6.77
N LEU A 33 2.53 -15.26 -6.65
CA LEU A 33 3.16 -15.69 -5.40
C LEU A 33 3.17 -14.53 -4.39
N PRO A 34 2.83 -14.79 -3.13
CA PRO A 34 3.04 -13.83 -2.05
C PRO A 34 4.54 -13.54 -1.86
N GLY A 35 4.86 -12.50 -1.08
CA GLY A 35 6.23 -12.23 -0.67
C GLY A 35 6.85 -13.41 0.07
N GLY A 36 8.16 -13.57 -0.06
CA GLY A 36 8.92 -14.63 0.59
C GLY A 36 9.67 -15.56 -0.36
N THR A 37 10.31 -16.58 0.20
CA THR A 37 11.05 -17.57 -0.58
C THR A 37 10.19 -18.79 -0.86
N HIS A 38 10.00 -19.08 -2.15
CA HIS A 38 9.23 -20.21 -2.64
C HIS A 38 10.18 -21.26 -3.22
N THR A 39 10.03 -22.49 -2.78
CA THR A 39 10.85 -23.62 -3.26
C THR A 39 10.00 -24.52 -4.14
N PHE A 40 10.44 -24.69 -5.37
CA PHE A 40 9.85 -25.59 -6.36
C PHE A 40 10.72 -26.83 -6.47
N VAL A 41 10.10 -27.98 -6.41
CA VAL A 41 10.75 -29.28 -6.63
C VAL A 41 10.22 -29.83 -7.94
N LEU A 42 11.08 -29.89 -8.95
CA LEU A 42 10.79 -30.52 -10.22
C LEU A 42 11.25 -31.99 -10.16
N SER A 43 10.38 -32.89 -10.49
CA SER A 43 10.66 -34.32 -10.53
C SER A 43 10.31 -34.83 -11.93
N ALA A 44 11.26 -35.44 -12.57
CA ALA A 44 11.08 -36.15 -13.84
C ALA A 44 11.33 -37.63 -13.63
N ARG A 45 10.43 -38.48 -14.14
CA ARG A 45 10.53 -39.94 -14.05
C ARG A 45 10.44 -40.58 -15.42
N ASP A 46 11.37 -41.48 -15.73
CA ASP A 46 11.32 -42.26 -16.94
C ASP A 46 10.38 -43.47 -16.84
N GLU A 47 10.19 -44.17 -17.97
CA GLU A 47 9.35 -45.38 -18.04
C GLU A 47 9.91 -46.54 -17.19
N MET A 48 11.21 -46.54 -16.93
CA MET A 48 11.90 -47.56 -16.12
C MET A 48 11.82 -47.25 -14.62
N GLY A 49 11.27 -46.07 -14.27
CA GLY A 49 11.05 -45.68 -12.88
C GLY A 49 12.20 -44.88 -12.25
N HIS A 50 13.23 -44.52 -12.99
CA HIS A 50 14.28 -43.63 -12.51
C HIS A 50 13.71 -42.22 -12.32
N GLU A 51 14.03 -41.60 -11.20
CA GLU A 51 13.56 -40.24 -10.85
C GLU A 51 14.74 -39.29 -10.74
N THR A 52 14.65 -38.16 -11.44
CA THR A 52 15.56 -37.02 -11.26
C THR A 52 14.82 -35.89 -10.60
N VAL A 53 15.41 -35.31 -9.55
CA VAL A 53 14.81 -34.21 -8.77
C VAL A 53 15.72 -32.99 -8.87
N GLN A 54 15.13 -31.85 -9.22
CA GLN A 54 15.76 -30.54 -9.20
C GLN A 54 14.99 -29.59 -8.30
N THR A 55 15.70 -28.90 -7.42
CA THR A 55 15.12 -27.88 -6.55
C THR A 55 15.49 -26.50 -7.05
N ILE A 56 14.49 -25.63 -7.16
CA ILE A 56 14.64 -24.22 -7.56
C ILE A 56 14.02 -23.35 -6.47
N SER A 57 14.75 -22.37 -5.97
CA SER A 57 14.26 -21.38 -5.01
C SER A 57 14.12 -20.03 -5.69
N ILE A 58 12.94 -19.40 -5.54
CA ILE A 58 12.61 -18.09 -6.07
C ILE A 58 12.21 -17.21 -4.89
N THR A 59 12.84 -16.04 -4.75
CA THR A 59 12.44 -15.04 -3.75
C THR A 59 11.62 -13.96 -4.41
N VAL A 60 10.40 -13.77 -3.91
CA VAL A 60 9.49 -12.68 -4.29
C VAL A 60 9.59 -11.60 -3.23
N ASN A 61 10.11 -10.44 -3.61
CA ASN A 61 10.33 -9.36 -2.66
C ASN A 61 9.04 -8.56 -2.42
N LEU A 62 8.79 -8.23 -1.16
CA LEU A 62 7.81 -7.24 -0.76
C LEU A 62 8.16 -5.89 -1.38
N GLN A 63 7.16 -5.18 -1.89
CA GLN A 63 7.28 -3.81 -2.35
C GLN A 63 6.27 -2.95 -1.59
N ILE A 64 6.75 -1.89 -0.97
CA ILE A 64 5.93 -0.87 -0.33
C ILE A 64 6.29 0.50 -0.90
N MET A 65 5.28 1.29 -1.23
CA MET A 65 5.46 2.63 -1.79
C MET A 65 4.42 3.57 -1.20
N THR A 66 4.78 4.83 -1.01
CA THR A 66 3.83 5.92 -0.81
C THR A 66 3.39 6.45 -2.16
N HIS A 67 2.16 6.93 -2.24
CA HIS A 67 1.66 7.67 -3.39
C HIS A 67 1.35 9.09 -2.94
N PRO A 68 1.49 10.12 -3.80
CA PRO A 68 1.09 11.47 -3.45
C PRO A 68 -0.35 11.53 -2.95
N VAL A 69 -0.61 12.38 -1.96
CA VAL A 69 -1.97 12.67 -1.51
C VAL A 69 -2.78 13.30 -2.64
N VAL A 70 -4.10 13.10 -2.61
CA VAL A 70 -5.00 13.82 -3.52
C VAL A 70 -5.35 15.16 -2.87
N GLU A 71 -5.18 16.26 -3.58
CA GLU A 71 -5.38 17.61 -3.05
C GLU A 71 -6.75 17.80 -2.40
N SER A 72 -7.82 17.27 -3.00
CA SER A 72 -9.17 17.31 -2.43
C SER A 72 -9.37 16.45 -1.17
N GLU A 73 -8.37 15.73 -0.73
CA GLU A 73 -8.37 14.89 0.47
C GLU A 73 -7.41 15.40 1.54
N VAL A 74 -6.90 16.61 1.36
CA VAL A 74 -6.07 17.32 2.33
C VAL A 74 -6.86 18.49 2.87
N TRP A 75 -6.93 18.60 4.20
CA TRP A 75 -7.68 19.63 4.93
C TRP A 75 -6.76 20.28 5.97
N ALA A 76 -7.26 21.28 6.68
CA ALA A 76 -6.48 21.98 7.70
C ALA A 76 -5.94 21.04 8.80
N HIS A 77 -6.75 20.05 9.23
CA HIS A 77 -6.42 19.21 10.40
C HIS A 77 -6.42 17.72 10.12
N PHE A 78 -6.62 17.29 8.87
CA PHE A 78 -6.52 15.88 8.47
C PHE A 78 -6.16 15.73 6.99
N ALA A 79 -5.62 14.59 6.65
CA ALA A 79 -5.30 14.22 5.27
C ALA A 79 -5.42 12.72 5.07
N THR A 80 -5.83 12.29 3.88
CA THR A 80 -5.82 10.88 3.49
C THR A 80 -4.46 10.52 2.92
N LEU A 81 -3.67 9.77 3.67
CA LEU A 81 -2.38 9.24 3.25
C LEU A 81 -2.60 8.01 2.37
N ARG A 82 -1.84 7.89 1.30
CA ARG A 82 -2.00 6.84 0.29
C ARG A 82 -0.71 6.07 0.06
N GLY A 83 -0.86 4.80 -0.26
CA GLY A 83 0.28 3.94 -0.55
C GLY A 83 -0.12 2.70 -1.33
N TYR A 84 0.88 1.89 -1.60
CA TYR A 84 0.76 0.69 -2.40
C TYR A 84 1.63 -0.40 -1.80
N VAL A 85 1.08 -1.59 -1.69
CA VAL A 85 1.78 -2.79 -1.22
C VAL A 85 1.63 -3.87 -2.27
N LYS A 86 2.72 -4.51 -2.63
CA LYS A 86 2.74 -5.67 -3.52
C LYS A 86 3.52 -6.81 -2.90
N ASN A 87 3.05 -8.03 -3.13
CA ASN A 87 3.65 -9.25 -2.64
C ASN A 87 3.71 -9.33 -1.10
N ALA A 88 2.66 -8.87 -0.41
CA ALA A 88 2.54 -9.07 1.03
C ALA A 88 2.40 -10.56 1.36
N SER A 89 3.01 -11.01 2.46
CA SER A 89 2.82 -12.36 2.99
C SER A 89 1.61 -12.44 3.93
N GLU A 90 1.08 -13.64 4.16
CA GLU A 90 0.01 -13.87 5.15
C GLU A 90 0.46 -13.52 6.57
N GLU A 91 1.75 -13.74 6.87
CA GLU A 91 2.34 -13.50 8.19
C GLU A 91 2.46 -12.01 8.51
N ASP A 92 2.55 -11.17 7.46
CA ASP A 92 2.81 -9.74 7.59
C ASP A 92 1.55 -8.85 7.55
N LYS A 93 0.36 -9.43 7.41
CA LYS A 93 -0.92 -8.69 7.23
C LYS A 93 -1.16 -7.57 8.23
N ALA A 94 -0.79 -7.78 9.49
CA ALA A 94 -1.10 -6.86 10.59
C ALA A 94 0.02 -5.84 10.88
N SER A 95 1.10 -5.85 10.10
CA SER A 95 2.29 -5.05 10.40
C SER A 95 2.40 -3.75 9.62
N TYR A 96 1.45 -3.48 8.70
CA TYR A 96 1.49 -2.27 7.88
C TYR A 96 0.88 -1.09 8.61
N LYS A 97 1.54 0.06 8.57
CA LYS A 97 1.05 1.32 9.13
C LYS A 97 1.61 2.52 8.39
N PHE A 98 0.86 3.60 8.36
CA PHE A 98 1.38 4.88 7.96
C PHE A 98 2.03 5.60 9.14
N GLN A 99 3.09 6.32 8.85
CA GLN A 99 3.73 7.27 9.76
C GLN A 99 3.82 8.63 9.10
N TYR A 100 3.72 9.67 9.89
CA TYR A 100 3.89 11.05 9.45
C TYR A 100 4.74 11.84 10.42
N ARG A 101 5.31 12.95 9.94
CA ARG A 101 6.01 13.95 10.75
C ARG A 101 5.90 15.32 10.11
N LYS A 102 6.09 16.39 10.87
CA LYS A 102 6.31 17.71 10.29
C LYS A 102 7.63 17.71 9.54
N SER A 103 7.63 18.30 8.34
CA SER A 103 8.84 18.40 7.53
C SER A 103 9.97 19.08 8.31
N GLY A 104 11.19 18.52 8.19
CA GLY A 104 12.36 18.99 8.93
C GLY A 104 12.47 18.48 10.37
N THR A 105 11.52 17.70 10.88
CA THR A 105 11.64 17.04 12.18
C THR A 105 12.15 15.60 12.05
N THR A 106 12.65 15.02 13.14
CA THR A 106 13.20 13.66 13.13
C THR A 106 12.22 12.60 13.64
N THR A 107 11.19 13.01 14.39
CA THR A 107 10.31 12.08 15.09
C THR A 107 9.10 11.73 14.24
N TRP A 108 8.95 10.46 13.89
CA TRP A 108 7.79 9.91 13.22
C TRP A 108 6.68 9.57 14.21
N LYS A 109 5.43 9.82 13.83
CA LYS A 109 4.23 9.46 14.58
C LYS A 109 3.43 8.44 13.78
N ASP A 110 2.93 7.40 14.43
CA ASP A 110 2.05 6.42 13.81
C ASP A 110 0.67 7.05 13.57
N VAL A 111 0.08 6.76 12.42
CA VAL A 111 -1.34 7.04 12.17
C VAL A 111 -2.16 5.98 12.90
N ALA A 112 -3.22 6.41 13.59
CA ALA A 112 -4.09 5.49 14.32
C ALA A 112 -4.93 4.64 13.36
N GLY A 113 -5.13 3.37 13.71
CA GLY A 113 -5.93 2.40 12.94
C GLY A 113 -5.05 1.39 12.20
N GLU A 114 -5.72 0.48 11.48
CA GLU A 114 -5.08 -0.61 10.76
C GLU A 114 -5.10 -0.37 9.27
N VAL A 115 -4.04 -0.82 8.59
CA VAL A 115 -3.95 -0.85 7.13
C VAL A 115 -4.26 -2.27 6.66
N THR A 116 -5.34 -2.43 5.90
CA THR A 116 -5.72 -3.72 5.33
C THR A 116 -4.99 -3.95 4.00
N VAL A 117 -4.31 -5.07 3.89
CA VAL A 117 -3.50 -5.46 2.72
C VAL A 117 -3.95 -6.83 2.22
N ALA A 118 -4.07 -6.99 0.91
CA ALA A 118 -4.26 -8.30 0.29
C ALA A 118 -2.93 -9.06 0.24
N THR A 119 -2.96 -10.35 0.54
CA THR A 119 -1.75 -11.20 0.63
C THR A 119 -1.24 -11.70 -0.71
N ASN A 120 -2.05 -11.62 -1.74
CA ASN A 120 -1.65 -12.02 -3.09
C ASN A 120 -1.85 -10.84 -4.04
N GLY A 121 -0.85 -10.57 -4.87
CA GLY A 121 -0.91 -9.48 -5.83
C GLY A 121 -0.57 -8.13 -5.22
N SER A 122 -1.44 -7.14 -5.41
CA SER A 122 -1.19 -5.75 -5.00
C SER A 122 -2.40 -5.12 -4.33
N SER A 123 -2.15 -4.20 -3.42
CA SER A 123 -3.17 -3.42 -2.71
C SER A 123 -2.84 -1.94 -2.74
N ASN A 124 -3.81 -1.11 -3.15
CA ASN A 124 -3.80 0.30 -2.80
C ASN A 124 -4.29 0.42 -1.36
N VAL A 125 -3.56 1.15 -0.55
CA VAL A 125 -3.88 1.35 0.86
C VAL A 125 -4.03 2.83 1.14
N ALA A 126 -4.94 3.18 2.06
CA ALA A 126 -5.16 4.55 2.48
C ALA A 126 -5.52 4.60 3.96
N GLN A 127 -5.14 5.69 4.63
CA GLN A 127 -5.44 5.92 6.03
C GLN A 127 -5.52 7.43 6.31
N VAL A 128 -6.46 7.84 7.16
CA VAL A 128 -6.63 9.25 7.51
C VAL A 128 -5.74 9.60 8.69
N ALA A 129 -4.81 10.52 8.48
CA ALA A 129 -4.07 11.19 9.56
C ALA A 129 -4.91 12.35 10.08
N THR A 130 -5.06 12.44 11.40
CA THR A 130 -5.85 13.45 12.08
C THR A 130 -5.00 14.26 13.07
N ASN A 131 -5.56 15.35 13.60
CA ASN A 131 -4.88 16.25 14.54
C ASN A 131 -3.59 16.83 13.95
N LEU A 132 -3.65 17.18 12.68
CA LEU A 132 -2.60 17.91 12.00
C LEU A 132 -2.74 19.40 12.31
N ASP A 133 -1.64 20.15 12.23
CA ASP A 133 -1.69 21.61 12.29
C ASP A 133 -1.99 22.16 10.90
N ALA A 134 -2.76 23.23 10.83
CA ALA A 134 -3.07 23.92 9.59
C ALA A 134 -1.81 24.57 8.98
N SER A 135 -1.83 24.86 7.69
CA SER A 135 -0.76 25.54 6.93
C SER A 135 0.62 24.93 7.19
N THR A 136 0.69 23.61 7.41
CA THR A 136 1.90 22.94 7.86
C THR A 136 2.33 21.86 6.86
N LYS A 137 3.62 21.88 6.51
CA LYS A 137 4.21 20.86 5.64
C LYS A 137 4.54 19.59 6.43
N TYR A 138 4.09 18.46 5.92
CA TYR A 138 4.30 17.13 6.48
C TYR A 138 4.98 16.21 5.48
N GLU A 139 5.69 15.23 6.00
CA GLU A 139 6.18 14.05 5.30
C GLU A 139 5.49 12.82 5.84
N TYR A 140 5.22 11.84 5.01
CA TYR A 140 4.64 10.56 5.44
C TYR A 140 5.25 9.39 4.67
N ARG A 141 5.18 8.21 5.27
CA ARG A 141 5.68 6.97 4.72
C ARG A 141 4.79 5.80 5.12
N LEU A 142 4.85 4.73 4.34
CA LEU A 142 4.29 3.43 4.69
C LEU A 142 5.40 2.56 5.28
N LEU A 143 5.11 1.89 6.39
CA LEU A 143 6.04 1.05 7.14
C LEU A 143 5.48 -0.36 7.26
N GLN A 144 6.36 -1.37 7.14
CA GLN A 144 6.11 -2.76 7.47
C GLN A 144 7.33 -3.29 8.22
N ASN A 145 7.17 -3.58 9.51
CA ASN A 145 8.28 -3.90 10.40
C ASN A 145 9.39 -2.83 10.30
N ASP A 146 10.60 -3.23 9.92
CA ASP A 146 11.75 -2.33 9.74
C ASP A 146 11.90 -1.81 8.30
N THR A 147 11.00 -2.21 7.39
CA THR A 147 11.03 -1.77 5.99
C THR A 147 10.08 -0.58 5.81
N ASN A 148 10.57 0.51 5.25
CA ASN A 148 9.74 1.69 4.95
C ASN A 148 9.83 2.08 3.47
N SER A 149 8.76 2.70 2.98
CA SER A 149 8.75 3.34 1.67
C SER A 149 9.56 4.64 1.69
N GLU A 150 9.89 5.16 0.50
CA GLU A 150 10.34 6.55 0.37
C GLU A 150 9.22 7.48 0.84
N PRO A 151 9.55 8.57 1.58
CA PRO A 151 8.56 9.51 2.04
C PRO A 151 7.96 10.35 0.90
N GLU A 152 6.67 10.66 1.03
CA GLU A 152 5.97 11.67 0.25
C GLU A 152 5.63 12.89 1.12
N GLU A 153 5.42 14.04 0.50
CA GLU A 153 5.16 15.30 1.18
C GLU A 153 3.76 15.83 0.86
N PHE A 154 3.17 16.55 1.81
CA PHE A 154 1.97 17.33 1.60
C PHE A 154 1.95 18.55 2.52
N THR A 155 1.10 19.53 2.20
CA THR A 155 0.87 20.69 3.06
C THR A 155 -0.61 20.75 3.38
N THR A 156 -0.96 20.86 4.66
CA THR A 156 -2.33 21.04 5.11
C THR A 156 -2.86 22.42 4.68
N GLU A 157 -4.16 22.50 4.45
CA GLU A 157 -4.84 23.78 4.15
C GLU A 157 -4.77 24.74 5.33
N ASP A 158 -5.07 26.00 5.05
CA ASP A 158 -5.23 27.03 6.07
C ASP A 158 -6.46 26.71 6.94
N ASP A 159 -6.36 27.09 8.21
CA ASP A 159 -7.50 27.04 9.13
C ASP A 159 -8.44 28.20 8.82
N ILE A 160 -9.37 27.99 7.91
CA ILE A 160 -10.36 29.00 7.55
C ILE A 160 -11.40 29.07 8.67
N GLN A 161 -11.28 30.04 9.52
CA GLN A 161 -12.38 30.40 10.40
C GLN A 161 -13.48 31.09 9.58
N LEU A 162 -14.66 30.49 9.60
CA LEU A 162 -15.83 31.17 9.09
C LEU A 162 -16.07 32.43 9.97
N PRO A 163 -16.22 33.63 9.38
CA PRO A 163 -16.60 34.80 10.14
C PRO A 163 -17.84 34.48 10.98
N ASN A 164 -17.82 34.83 12.28
CA ASN A 164 -18.91 34.55 13.24
C ASN A 164 -19.31 33.06 13.25
N SER A 165 -18.30 32.14 13.34
CA SER A 165 -18.51 30.69 13.31
C SER A 165 -19.44 30.17 14.41
N GLY A 166 -19.55 30.87 15.54
CA GLY A 166 -20.51 30.60 16.63
C GLY A 166 -21.92 31.08 16.32
N PHE A 167 -22.14 31.86 15.30
CA PHE A 167 -23.40 32.53 15.02
C PHE A 167 -23.97 33.32 16.23
N GLU A 168 -23.09 33.81 17.09
CA GLU A 168 -23.44 34.47 18.32
C GLU A 168 -23.85 35.92 18.08
N ASP A 169 -23.20 36.59 17.13
CA ASP A 169 -23.46 37.97 16.77
C ASP A 169 -24.36 38.07 15.55
N TRP A 170 -25.50 38.68 15.74
CA TRP A 170 -26.50 38.91 14.72
C TRP A 170 -26.84 40.37 14.61
N TYR A 171 -26.99 40.86 13.42
CA TYR A 171 -27.56 42.19 13.16
C TYR A 171 -28.85 42.07 12.35
N THR A 172 -29.68 43.09 12.43
CA THR A 172 -30.88 43.22 11.60
C THR A 172 -30.56 44.20 10.48
N ASP A 173 -30.68 43.76 9.24
CA ASP A 173 -30.44 44.63 8.09
C ASP A 173 -31.59 45.61 7.85
N SER A 174 -31.45 46.45 6.81
CA SER A 174 -32.45 47.46 6.42
C SER A 174 -33.83 46.88 6.05
N ASP A 175 -33.86 45.60 5.67
CA ASP A 175 -35.05 44.87 5.26
C ASP A 175 -35.72 44.15 6.43
N GLY A 176 -35.18 44.30 7.64
CA GLY A 176 -35.66 43.66 8.86
C GLY A 176 -35.27 42.19 9.02
N LEU A 177 -34.36 41.70 8.20
CA LEU A 177 -33.85 40.32 8.27
C LEU A 177 -32.66 40.20 9.22
N ARG A 178 -32.66 39.18 10.08
CA ARG A 178 -31.53 38.87 10.94
C ARG A 178 -30.45 38.13 10.12
N LYS A 179 -29.24 38.66 10.14
CA LYS A 179 -28.06 38.09 9.48
C LYS A 179 -26.92 37.98 10.49
N PRO A 180 -26.05 36.96 10.34
CA PRO A 180 -24.85 36.89 11.17
C PRO A 180 -23.95 38.10 10.90
N ALA A 181 -23.39 38.66 11.95
CA ALA A 181 -22.42 39.76 11.82
C ALA A 181 -21.15 39.24 11.13
N LYS A 182 -20.55 40.11 10.30
CA LYS A 182 -19.20 39.85 9.77
C LYS A 182 -18.19 40.27 10.83
N ASP A 183 -17.19 39.43 11.08
CA ASP A 183 -16.04 39.83 11.87
C ASP A 183 -15.36 40.99 11.17
N GLU A 184 -15.27 42.14 11.80
CA GLU A 184 -14.42 43.24 11.36
C GLU A 184 -12.97 42.89 11.76
N SER A 185 -12.19 42.36 10.80
CA SER A 185 -10.75 42.14 10.94
C SER A 185 -9.94 43.35 10.55
#